data_801d74b5be8c0099fbcd5178cba04544
#
_entry.id   801d74b5be8c0099fbcd5178cba04544
#
_cell.length_a   1.000
_cell.length_b   1.000
_cell.length_c   1.000
_cell.angle_alpha   90.00
_cell.angle_beta   90.00
_cell.angle_gamma   90.00
#
_symmetry.space_group_name_H-M   'P 1'
#
loop_
_entity.id
_entity.type
_entity.pdbx_description
1 polymer ?
#
loop_
_entity_poly.entity_id
_entity_poly.type
_entity_poly.pdbx_seq_one_letter_code
_entity_poly.pdbx_strand_id
1 'polypeptide(L)'
;MATSGRSALLSSTSTGSKSTLENCNPEEDDGQDLWSTILSEVSTHSRSKLPAGKNVLVMGEVGSGKTAMVAKLQGVEEFMKGRGLEYLYFSVHDDDIDDQTRCNAWVLDGDLYHKGLQGVAVPVDSISNTLLLITVDMSRPWNALDSLQKWAAVAREHIDKLRVAPETLRELEHRLVKQFQEYTEPGSGDDGTPQRRSDEEESVLLPLGDNTLTHNLGIPVVVVCTKCDAISTLEKEHDYRDEHLDLIQSHIRRFCLQYGASLVYTSVKEMKNLDILYKYLVHRLYGFPFHCPAQVVERDAVFIPSGWDNEKKIAILHENFQTVKADDIFEEVIVKPPVRKVVHEKEIQAEDDQVFLVKLQSLLAKQPAVTAGRPVVRPVIAPRVRCARCHCDNIRHACCHCSACLSFFKLWCPYAAGQTSEGVLANFFNSLLTKKAGTGGPGTPGGGNNTPGTVRKSEG
;
A
#
# COMPACT_ATOMS: atom_id res chain seq x y z
N MET A 1 53.83 34.44 -19.89
CA MET A 1 53.84 34.23 -21.35
C MET A 1 52.41 33.86 -21.70
N ALA A 2 51.53 34.82 -22.02
CA ALA A 2 51.22 35.41 -23.33
C ALA A 2 50.78 34.30 -24.29
N THR A 3 49.57 34.26 -24.85
CA THR A 3 48.83 35.18 -25.72
C THR A 3 47.38 34.68 -25.83
N SER A 4 46.32 35.41 -25.60
CA SER A 4 45.67 36.47 -26.41
C SER A 4 45.21 36.01 -27.80
N GLY A 5 43.92 36.08 -28.05
CA GLY A 5 43.28 35.92 -29.34
C GLY A 5 41.82 36.45 -29.32
N ARG A 6 41.67 37.74 -29.50
CA ARG A 6 40.42 38.46 -29.85
C ARG A 6 40.15 38.36 -31.36
N SER A 7 38.86 38.33 -31.74
CA SER A 7 38.31 38.94 -32.96
C SER A 7 36.81 38.98 -32.81
N ALA A 8 36.16 40.09 -32.63
CA ALA A 8 35.87 41.26 -33.45
C ALA A 8 34.70 41.08 -34.41
N LEU A 9 33.64 41.70 -34.06
CA LEU A 9 32.52 42.36 -34.74
C LEU A 9 32.73 42.67 -36.24
N LEU A 10 31.66 42.47 -36.99
CA LEU A 10 31.35 43.35 -38.15
C LEU A 10 29.83 43.53 -38.24
N SER A 11 29.41 44.71 -37.90
CA SER A 11 28.15 45.37 -38.30
C SER A 11 28.34 45.94 -39.70
N SER A 12 27.33 45.82 -40.57
CA SER A 12 27.21 46.70 -41.73
C SER A 12 25.74 47.08 -41.96
N THR A 13 25.48 48.32 -41.69
CA THR A 13 24.38 49.11 -42.20
C THR A 13 24.57 49.39 -43.68
N SER A 14 23.50 49.34 -44.48
CA SER A 14 23.35 50.19 -45.65
C SER A 14 21.87 50.43 -45.97
N THR A 15 21.63 51.70 -46.14
CA THR A 15 20.43 52.41 -46.52
C THR A 15 20.04 52.25 -47.97
N GLY A 16 18.74 52.18 -48.23
CA GLY A 16 18.04 52.98 -49.27
C GLY A 16 18.02 52.49 -50.69
N SER A 17 16.85 52.16 -51.19
CA SER A 17 16.19 52.92 -52.27
C SER A 17 14.91 52.24 -52.75
N LYS A 18 13.85 53.05 -52.90
CA LYS A 18 12.57 52.76 -53.54
C LYS A 18 12.75 52.40 -55.01
N SER A 19 12.07 51.37 -55.48
CA SER A 19 11.43 51.39 -56.80
C SER A 19 10.28 50.36 -56.84
N THR A 20 9.14 50.91 -57.21
CA THR A 20 7.87 50.32 -57.64
C THR A 20 8.06 49.28 -58.73
N LEU A 21 7.35 48.13 -58.65
CA LEU A 21 6.41 47.64 -59.67
C LEU A 21 6.08 46.14 -59.48
N GLU A 22 4.80 45.89 -59.33
CA GLU A 22 3.98 44.84 -59.93
C GLU A 22 4.18 43.35 -59.60
N ASN A 23 3.21 42.84 -58.83
CA ASN A 23 2.33 41.72 -59.15
C ASN A 23 2.95 40.39 -59.54
N CYS A 24 3.11 39.46 -58.60
CA CYS A 24 2.99 38.02 -58.86
C CYS A 24 2.53 37.32 -57.54
N ASN A 25 1.55 36.47 -57.71
CA ASN A 25 0.84 35.60 -56.77
C ASN A 25 1.61 35.11 -55.53
N PRO A 26 0.96 35.12 -54.35
CA PRO A 26 1.40 34.40 -53.17
C PRO A 26 0.66 33.05 -53.09
N GLU A 27 1.22 31.99 -53.66
CA GLU A 27 0.73 30.62 -53.45
C GLU A 27 1.81 29.67 -52.89
N GLU A 28 2.83 30.16 -52.21
CA GLU A 28 3.89 29.29 -51.64
C GLU A 28 4.16 29.44 -50.14
N ASP A 29 3.30 30.09 -49.36
CA ASP A 29 3.58 30.33 -47.93
C ASP A 29 2.76 29.47 -46.96
N ASP A 30 1.72 28.77 -47.44
CA ASP A 30 0.90 27.93 -46.60
C ASP A 30 1.65 26.70 -45.99
N GLY A 31 2.74 26.28 -46.58
CA GLY A 31 3.53 25.14 -46.10
C GLY A 31 4.45 25.47 -44.92
N GLN A 32 4.96 26.70 -44.85
CA GLN A 32 5.84 27.12 -43.75
C GLN A 32 5.08 27.42 -42.49
N ASP A 33 3.88 28.04 -42.62
CA ASP A 33 3.00 28.30 -41.49
C ASP A 33 2.41 27.02 -40.90
N LEU A 34 2.09 26.02 -41.73
CA LEU A 34 1.63 24.72 -41.24
C LEU A 34 2.73 24.00 -40.41
N TRP A 35 3.97 24.01 -40.91
CA TRP A 35 5.08 23.39 -40.17
C TRP A 35 5.44 24.15 -38.89
N SER A 36 5.40 25.48 -38.90
CA SER A 36 5.63 26.29 -37.70
C SER A 36 4.50 26.09 -36.67
N THR A 37 3.26 25.93 -37.12
CA THR A 37 2.12 25.59 -36.26
C THR A 37 2.27 24.19 -35.68
N ILE A 38 2.57 23.17 -36.48
CA ILE A 38 2.82 21.81 -36.03
C ILE A 38 4.01 21.76 -35.05
N LEU A 39 5.12 22.45 -35.35
CA LEU A 39 6.28 22.51 -34.47
C LEU A 39 5.98 23.25 -33.15
N SER A 40 5.15 24.31 -33.18
CA SER A 40 4.70 24.99 -31.97
C SER A 40 3.78 24.10 -31.15
N GLU A 41 2.87 23.36 -31.80
CA GLU A 41 1.96 22.41 -31.18
C GLU A 41 2.71 21.23 -30.57
N VAL A 42 3.65 20.63 -31.28
CA VAL A 42 4.58 19.60 -30.76
C VAL A 42 5.45 20.15 -29.63
N SER A 43 5.89 21.40 -29.71
CA SER A 43 6.66 22.05 -28.65
C SER A 43 5.81 22.35 -27.42
N THR A 44 4.54 22.71 -27.58
CA THR A 44 3.60 22.89 -26.46
C THR A 44 3.23 21.55 -25.84
N HIS A 45 2.93 20.52 -26.62
CA HIS A 45 2.73 19.16 -26.11
C HIS A 45 3.98 18.61 -25.41
N SER A 46 5.17 18.88 -25.92
CA SER A 46 6.44 18.52 -25.28
C SER A 46 6.67 19.24 -23.93
N ARG A 47 6.08 20.41 -23.72
CA ARG A 47 6.14 21.16 -22.45
C ARG A 47 5.12 20.72 -21.40
N SER A 48 4.08 20.02 -21.80
CA SER A 48 2.97 19.58 -20.93
C SER A 48 3.13 18.15 -20.39
N LYS A 49 4.33 17.55 -20.48
CA LYS A 49 4.56 16.23 -19.90
C LYS A 49 4.40 16.23 -18.40
N LEU A 50 3.79 15.17 -17.90
CA LEU A 50 3.64 14.97 -16.46
C LEU A 50 5.01 14.97 -15.76
N PRO A 51 5.14 15.67 -14.63
CA PRO A 51 6.40 15.70 -13.90
C PRO A 51 6.77 14.29 -13.41
N ALA A 52 7.96 13.84 -13.76
CA ALA A 52 8.51 12.59 -13.25
C ALA A 52 9.12 12.79 -11.85
N GLY A 53 9.35 11.69 -11.13
CA GLY A 53 10.09 11.72 -9.87
C GLY A 53 9.26 12.13 -8.65
N LYS A 54 7.94 12.06 -8.69
CA LYS A 54 7.09 12.21 -7.52
C LYS A 54 7.17 10.98 -6.62
N ASN A 55 7.23 11.20 -5.31
CA ASN A 55 7.45 10.17 -4.32
C ASN A 55 6.37 10.19 -3.23
N VAL A 56 5.96 9.01 -2.78
CA VAL A 56 5.14 8.79 -1.60
C VAL A 56 5.95 7.96 -0.61
N LEU A 57 6.24 8.49 0.56
CA LEU A 57 6.84 7.75 1.66
C LEU A 57 5.73 7.22 2.56
N VAL A 58 5.58 5.90 2.64
CA VAL A 58 4.53 5.22 3.42
C VAL A 58 5.13 4.68 4.71
N MET A 59 4.64 5.18 5.84
CA MET A 59 5.08 4.77 7.18
C MET A 59 3.91 4.33 8.05
N GLY A 60 4.19 3.59 9.10
CA GLY A 60 3.19 3.09 10.05
C GLY A 60 3.63 1.79 10.72
N GLU A 61 2.85 1.31 11.68
CA GLU A 61 3.14 0.11 12.47
C GLU A 61 3.23 -1.16 11.61
N VAL A 62 3.88 -2.19 12.17
CA VAL A 62 3.92 -3.53 11.56
C VAL A 62 2.50 -4.08 11.44
N GLY A 63 2.15 -4.52 10.23
CA GLY A 63 0.83 -5.08 9.96
C GLY A 63 -0.27 -4.04 9.76
N SER A 64 0.02 -2.72 9.70
CA SER A 64 -0.97 -1.68 9.43
C SER A 64 -1.52 -1.64 7.99
N GLY A 65 -1.18 -2.60 7.14
CA GLY A 65 -1.74 -2.70 5.78
C GLY A 65 -1.05 -1.85 4.72
N LYS A 66 0.12 -1.27 4.99
CA LYS A 66 0.88 -0.41 4.06
C LYS A 66 1.07 -1.02 2.68
N THR A 67 1.76 -2.17 2.61
CA THR A 67 2.07 -2.86 1.35
C THR A 67 0.81 -3.29 0.62
N ALA A 68 -0.22 -3.82 1.35
CA ALA A 68 -1.50 -4.21 0.77
C ALA A 68 -2.23 -3.03 0.12
N MET A 69 -2.24 -1.88 0.78
CA MET A 69 -2.86 -0.66 0.27
C MET A 69 -2.16 -0.18 -1.00
N VAL A 70 -0.83 -0.07 -0.98
CA VAL A 70 -0.06 0.38 -2.16
C VAL A 70 -0.18 -0.62 -3.32
N ALA A 71 -0.17 -1.94 -3.05
CA ALA A 71 -0.39 -2.96 -4.07
C ALA A 71 -1.77 -2.81 -4.75
N LYS A 72 -2.81 -2.49 -3.98
CA LYS A 72 -4.14 -2.22 -4.56
C LYS A 72 -4.18 -0.93 -5.37
N LEU A 73 -3.48 0.13 -4.97
CA LEU A 73 -3.33 1.35 -5.79
C LEU A 73 -2.57 1.06 -7.10
N GLN A 74 -1.66 0.10 -7.09
CA GLN A 74 -0.96 -0.39 -8.28
C GLN A 74 -1.84 -1.29 -9.16
N GLY A 75 -2.96 -1.81 -8.65
CA GLY A 75 -3.82 -2.78 -9.32
C GLY A 75 -3.33 -4.23 -9.25
N VAL A 76 -2.42 -4.55 -8.31
CA VAL A 76 -1.88 -5.90 -8.09
C VAL A 76 -2.66 -6.58 -6.97
N GLU A 77 -3.10 -7.81 -7.24
CA GLU A 77 -3.84 -8.61 -6.25
C GLU A 77 -2.93 -9.41 -5.32
N GLU A 78 -1.87 -9.98 -5.87
CA GLU A 78 -0.90 -10.77 -5.12
C GLU A 78 0.37 -9.94 -4.85
N PHE A 79 0.73 -9.80 -3.59
CA PHE A 79 1.93 -9.09 -3.19
C PHE A 79 2.67 -9.86 -2.11
N MET A 80 3.99 -9.75 -2.12
CA MET A 80 4.84 -10.29 -1.07
C MET A 80 5.27 -9.14 -0.16
N LYS A 81 5.16 -9.36 1.16
CA LYS A 81 5.65 -8.40 2.14
C LYS A 81 7.16 -8.50 2.24
N GLY A 82 7.87 -7.42 1.96
CA GLY A 82 9.31 -7.28 2.18
C GLY A 82 9.66 -6.86 3.62
N ARG A 83 10.94 -6.61 3.84
CA ARG A 83 11.50 -6.07 5.08
C ARG A 83 12.36 -4.86 4.78
N GLY A 84 12.42 -3.94 5.73
CA GLY A 84 13.23 -2.74 5.61
C GLY A 84 12.54 -1.66 4.80
N LEU A 85 12.96 -1.43 3.58
CA LEU A 85 12.37 -0.46 2.65
C LEU A 85 11.96 -1.17 1.37
N GLU A 86 10.67 -1.16 1.06
CA GLU A 86 10.13 -1.70 -0.17
C GLU A 86 9.92 -0.58 -1.18
N TYR A 87 10.29 -0.81 -2.43
CA TYR A 87 9.97 0.06 -3.55
C TYR A 87 8.83 -0.51 -4.36
N LEU A 88 7.78 0.25 -4.46
CA LEU A 88 6.62 0.01 -5.31
C LEU A 88 6.37 1.25 -6.18
N TYR A 89 5.46 1.17 -7.12
CA TYR A 89 5.02 2.35 -7.89
C TYR A 89 3.58 2.15 -8.31
N PHE A 90 2.88 3.24 -8.58
CA PHE A 90 1.60 3.20 -9.25
C PHE A 90 1.61 4.16 -10.44
N SER A 91 0.86 3.79 -11.47
CA SER A 91 0.76 4.59 -12.69
C SER A 91 -0.16 5.76 -12.46
N VAL A 92 0.22 6.92 -12.98
CA VAL A 92 -0.59 8.12 -13.05
C VAL A 92 -0.81 8.43 -14.51
N HIS A 93 -2.05 8.52 -14.92
CA HIS A 93 -2.46 8.79 -16.28
C HIS A 93 -3.23 10.11 -16.32
N ASP A 94 -2.92 10.91 -17.30
CA ASP A 94 -3.64 12.15 -17.59
C ASP A 94 -4.40 11.95 -18.90
N ASP A 95 -5.72 11.87 -18.78
CA ASP A 95 -6.60 11.62 -19.92
C ASP A 95 -6.67 12.82 -20.88
N ASP A 96 -6.34 14.04 -20.39
CA ASP A 96 -6.43 15.27 -21.19
C ASP A 96 -5.25 15.38 -22.18
N ILE A 97 -4.07 14.93 -21.77
CA ILE A 97 -2.83 15.02 -22.58
C ILE A 97 -2.31 13.66 -23.05
N ASP A 98 -3.04 12.57 -22.76
CA ASP A 98 -2.67 11.17 -23.07
C ASP A 98 -1.22 10.84 -22.65
N ASP A 99 -0.78 11.39 -21.50
CA ASP A 99 0.54 11.15 -20.92
C ASP A 99 0.45 10.25 -19.69
N GLN A 100 1.46 9.43 -19.49
CA GLN A 100 1.55 8.51 -18.38
C GLN A 100 2.88 8.64 -17.65
N THR A 101 2.83 8.73 -16.34
CA THR A 101 4.01 8.73 -15.50
C THR A 101 3.87 7.72 -14.35
N ARG A 102 4.96 7.50 -13.63
CA ARG A 102 5.00 6.62 -12.46
C ARG A 102 5.24 7.44 -11.20
N CYS A 103 4.36 7.24 -10.22
CA CYS A 103 4.57 7.74 -8.88
C CYS A 103 5.30 6.67 -8.06
N ASN A 104 6.44 7.00 -7.50
CA ASN A 104 7.22 6.09 -6.67
C ASN A 104 6.57 5.98 -5.28
N ALA A 105 6.45 4.77 -4.76
CA ALA A 105 5.95 4.50 -3.43
C ALA A 105 7.00 3.73 -2.62
N TRP A 106 7.53 4.37 -1.60
CA TRP A 106 8.50 3.80 -0.69
C TRP A 106 7.82 3.37 0.59
N VAL A 107 7.73 2.08 0.84
CA VAL A 107 7.08 1.52 2.02
C VAL A 107 8.13 1.14 3.05
N LEU A 108 8.19 1.91 4.14
CA LEU A 108 9.08 1.62 5.26
C LEU A 108 8.45 0.55 6.16
N ASP A 109 9.24 -0.43 6.57
CA ASP A 109 8.81 -1.42 7.55
C ASP A 109 8.41 -0.74 8.87
N GLY A 110 7.47 -1.36 9.59
CA GLY A 110 7.00 -0.84 10.88
C GLY A 110 7.98 -1.01 12.04
N ASP A 111 9.17 -1.56 11.79
CA ASP A 111 10.23 -1.67 12.79
C ASP A 111 11.14 -0.42 12.74
N LEU A 112 11.26 0.25 13.89
CA LEU A 112 12.13 1.44 14.04
C LEU A 112 13.60 1.18 13.72
N TYR A 113 14.03 -0.07 13.75
CA TYR A 113 15.39 -0.43 13.35
C TYR A 113 15.71 0.01 11.91
N HIS A 114 14.68 0.03 11.06
CA HIS A 114 14.81 0.40 9.64
C HIS A 114 14.63 1.90 9.36
N LYS A 115 14.41 2.75 10.39
CA LYS A 115 14.17 4.19 10.20
C LYS A 115 15.29 4.89 9.42
N GLY A 116 16.52 4.42 9.48
CA GLY A 116 17.65 4.99 8.74
C GLY A 116 17.53 4.86 7.22
N LEU A 117 16.69 3.95 6.71
CA LEU A 117 16.51 3.73 5.28
C LEU A 117 15.69 4.85 4.60
N GLN A 118 15.05 5.74 5.37
CA GLN A 118 14.35 6.90 4.83
C GLN A 118 15.24 7.79 3.95
N GLY A 119 16.54 7.87 4.25
CA GLY A 119 17.49 8.64 3.45
C GLY A 119 17.65 8.14 2.01
N VAL A 120 17.33 6.88 1.74
CA VAL A 120 17.29 6.31 0.39
C VAL A 120 15.99 6.69 -0.32
N ALA A 121 14.87 6.67 0.41
CA ALA A 121 13.55 6.97 -0.14
C ALA A 121 13.38 8.46 -0.43
N VAL A 122 13.86 9.32 0.47
CA VAL A 122 13.69 10.77 0.43
C VAL A 122 15.03 11.45 0.64
N PRO A 123 15.88 11.53 -0.39
CA PRO A 123 17.07 12.38 -0.37
C PRO A 123 16.70 13.87 -0.42
N VAL A 124 17.66 14.75 -0.11
CA VAL A 124 17.45 16.20 -0.07
C VAL A 124 16.80 16.76 -1.34
N ASP A 125 17.24 16.29 -2.50
CA ASP A 125 16.77 16.79 -3.80
C ASP A 125 15.31 16.41 -4.10
N SER A 126 14.78 15.37 -3.45
CA SER A 126 13.43 14.88 -3.70
C SER A 126 12.39 15.37 -2.69
N ILE A 127 12.78 16.09 -1.64
CA ILE A 127 11.88 16.52 -0.57
C ILE A 127 10.70 17.34 -1.09
N SER A 128 10.93 18.24 -2.05
CA SER A 128 9.90 19.08 -2.66
C SER A 128 8.86 18.31 -3.47
N ASN A 129 9.20 17.09 -3.88
CA ASN A 129 8.38 16.18 -4.68
C ASN A 129 7.87 14.98 -3.89
N THR A 130 7.98 15.04 -2.56
CA THR A 130 7.61 13.93 -1.68
C THR A 130 6.36 14.26 -0.88
N LEU A 131 5.49 13.26 -0.73
CA LEU A 131 4.32 13.25 0.13
C LEU A 131 4.51 12.17 1.20
N LEU A 132 4.22 12.49 2.44
CA LEU A 132 4.24 11.56 3.56
C LEU A 132 2.85 10.94 3.76
N LEU A 133 2.79 9.61 3.78
CA LEU A 133 1.58 8.87 4.07
C LEU A 133 1.79 8.06 5.36
N ILE A 134 1.01 8.37 6.40
CA ILE A 134 1.06 7.67 7.68
C ILE A 134 -0.15 6.76 7.79
N THR A 135 0.09 5.44 7.97
CA THR A 135 -0.99 4.45 8.10
C THR A 135 -1.29 4.13 9.56
N VAL A 136 -2.56 4.15 9.91
CA VAL A 136 -3.10 3.78 11.22
C VAL A 136 -3.97 2.53 11.07
N ASP A 137 -3.78 1.54 11.93
CA ASP A 137 -4.54 0.29 11.93
C ASP A 137 -5.80 0.41 12.78
N MET A 138 -6.97 0.55 12.16
CA MET A 138 -8.25 0.67 12.86
C MET A 138 -8.75 -0.63 13.48
N SER A 139 -8.12 -1.77 13.21
CA SER A 139 -8.38 -3.00 13.99
C SER A 139 -7.78 -2.94 15.40
N ARG A 140 -6.92 -1.96 15.68
CA ARG A 140 -6.24 -1.74 16.95
C ARG A 140 -6.24 -0.25 17.31
N PRO A 141 -7.40 0.38 17.49
CA PRO A 141 -7.51 1.83 17.65
C PRO A 141 -6.83 2.38 18.90
N TRP A 142 -6.63 1.56 19.94
CA TRP A 142 -5.89 1.94 21.14
C TRP A 142 -4.42 2.32 20.92
N ASN A 143 -3.84 1.96 19.76
CA ASN A 143 -2.48 2.34 19.36
C ASN A 143 -2.48 3.52 18.36
N ALA A 144 -3.63 4.09 18.02
CA ALA A 144 -3.74 5.04 16.91
C ALA A 144 -2.90 6.31 17.15
N LEU A 145 -3.06 6.94 18.30
CA LEU A 145 -2.35 8.19 18.62
C LEU A 145 -0.87 7.96 18.81
N ASP A 146 -0.48 6.94 19.56
CA ASP A 146 0.93 6.56 19.74
C ASP A 146 1.62 6.32 18.40
N SER A 147 0.94 5.60 17.49
CA SER A 147 1.45 5.35 16.15
C SER A 147 1.62 6.63 15.35
N LEU A 148 0.64 7.53 15.37
CA LEU A 148 0.69 8.82 14.67
C LEU A 148 1.85 9.68 15.18
N GLN A 149 1.95 9.88 16.49
CA GLN A 149 3.00 10.67 17.12
C GLN A 149 4.40 10.11 16.85
N LYS A 150 4.54 8.80 17.01
CA LYS A 150 5.77 8.07 16.75
C LYS A 150 6.27 8.25 15.32
N TRP A 151 5.41 8.02 14.32
CA TRP A 151 5.82 8.10 12.92
C TRP A 151 5.98 9.53 12.43
N ALA A 152 5.22 10.49 12.96
CA ALA A 152 5.45 11.90 12.70
C ALA A 152 6.79 12.38 13.28
N ALA A 153 7.15 11.94 14.50
CA ALA A 153 8.44 12.24 15.10
C ALA A 153 9.61 11.64 14.29
N VAL A 154 9.45 10.41 13.78
CA VAL A 154 10.44 9.76 12.91
C VAL A 154 10.60 10.52 11.59
N ALA A 155 9.52 11.03 11.00
CA ALA A 155 9.58 11.87 9.81
C ALA A 155 10.27 13.21 10.09
N ARG A 156 9.94 13.87 11.21
CA ARG A 156 10.60 15.12 11.63
C ARG A 156 12.10 14.91 11.82
N GLU A 157 12.49 13.87 12.57
CA GLU A 157 13.91 13.52 12.79
C GLU A 157 14.66 13.33 11.47
N HIS A 158 14.00 12.73 10.46
CA HIS A 158 14.59 12.55 9.14
C HIS A 158 14.79 13.88 8.42
N ILE A 159 13.75 14.73 8.36
CA ILE A 159 13.81 16.05 7.71
C ILE A 159 14.90 16.92 8.34
N ASP A 160 15.00 16.93 9.68
CA ASP A 160 16.03 17.67 10.40
C ASP A 160 17.45 17.17 10.03
N LYS A 161 17.61 15.86 9.82
CA LYS A 161 18.88 15.25 9.40
C LYS A 161 19.28 15.56 7.96
N LEU A 162 18.31 15.81 7.09
CA LEU A 162 18.56 16.13 5.68
C LEU A 162 19.30 17.47 5.51
N ARG A 163 19.28 18.34 6.53
CA ARG A 163 19.91 19.67 6.49
C ARG A 163 19.53 20.46 5.24
N VAL A 164 18.24 20.45 4.92
CA VAL A 164 17.69 21.26 3.82
C VAL A 164 18.03 22.73 4.06
N ALA A 165 18.34 23.47 2.98
CA ALA A 165 18.59 24.90 3.10
C ALA A 165 17.40 25.60 3.78
N PRO A 166 17.65 26.48 4.78
CA PRO A 166 16.57 27.11 5.55
C PRO A 166 15.59 27.90 4.68
N GLU A 167 16.06 28.47 3.58
CA GLU A 167 15.20 29.19 2.61
C GLU A 167 14.23 28.22 1.92
N THR A 168 14.74 27.12 1.41
CA THR A 168 13.92 26.08 0.77
C THR A 168 12.90 25.50 1.74
N LEU A 169 13.29 25.24 2.98
CA LEU A 169 12.36 24.71 3.99
C LEU A 169 11.23 25.71 4.28
N ARG A 170 11.54 27.00 4.42
CA ARG A 170 10.53 28.05 4.61
C ARG A 170 9.58 28.17 3.42
N GLU A 171 10.09 28.05 2.20
CA GLU A 171 9.26 28.04 0.99
C GLU A 171 8.30 26.85 0.97
N LEU A 172 8.78 25.65 1.35
CA LEU A 172 7.96 24.45 1.46
C LEU A 172 6.88 24.60 2.52
N GLU A 173 7.24 25.10 3.70
CA GLU A 173 6.30 25.37 4.79
C GLU A 173 5.25 26.42 4.40
N HIS A 174 5.66 27.51 3.78
CA HIS A 174 4.77 28.57 3.32
C HIS A 174 3.82 28.06 2.23
N ARG A 175 4.31 27.24 1.30
CA ARG A 175 3.47 26.61 0.27
C ARG A 175 2.36 25.75 0.88
N LEU A 176 2.66 24.99 1.93
CA LEU A 176 1.65 24.17 2.61
C LEU A 176 0.61 25.03 3.34
N VAL A 177 1.03 26.10 4.03
CA VAL A 177 0.13 27.06 4.67
C VAL A 177 -0.81 27.68 3.63
N LYS A 178 -0.27 28.14 2.51
CA LYS A 178 -1.04 28.72 1.42
C LYS A 178 -2.06 27.73 0.87
N GLN A 179 -1.63 26.49 0.56
CA GLN A 179 -2.52 25.44 0.07
C GLN A 179 -3.63 25.07 1.08
N PHE A 180 -3.33 25.12 2.38
CA PHE A 180 -4.31 24.88 3.43
C PHE A 180 -5.37 25.98 3.50
N GLN A 181 -4.95 27.25 3.38
CA GLN A 181 -5.84 28.43 3.43
C GLN A 181 -6.66 28.62 2.15
N GLU A 182 -6.11 28.23 0.99
CA GLU A 182 -6.79 28.34 -0.32
C GLU A 182 -7.79 27.20 -0.58
N TYR A 183 -7.93 26.25 0.34
CA TYR A 183 -8.87 25.16 0.14
C TYR A 183 -10.31 25.68 0.05
N THR A 184 -10.98 25.31 -1.02
CA THR A 184 -12.41 25.57 -1.25
C THR A 184 -13.14 24.25 -1.42
N GLU A 185 -14.31 24.11 -0.76
CA GLU A 185 -15.06 22.86 -0.85
C GLU A 185 -15.72 22.73 -2.23
N PRO A 186 -15.52 21.60 -2.93
CA PRO A 186 -16.19 21.36 -4.21
C PRO A 186 -17.71 21.33 -4.03
N GLY A 187 -18.44 22.06 -4.89
CA GLY A 187 -19.90 22.09 -4.85
C GLY A 187 -20.51 23.20 -3.97
N SER A 188 -19.71 23.99 -3.25
CA SER A 188 -20.23 25.17 -2.51
C SER A 188 -20.36 26.43 -3.37
N GLY A 189 -20.04 26.32 -4.66
CA GLY A 189 -20.19 27.42 -5.64
C GLY A 189 -21.60 27.50 -6.16
N ASP A 190 -22.24 28.62 -5.89
CA ASP A 190 -23.51 29.10 -6.38
C ASP A 190 -23.67 28.94 -7.90
N ASP A 191 -24.90 28.64 -8.29
CA ASP A 191 -25.38 28.56 -9.68
C ASP A 191 -24.78 29.61 -10.61
N GLY A 192 -23.96 29.19 -11.55
CA GLY A 192 -24.02 29.68 -12.92
C GLY A 192 -23.45 31.07 -13.27
N THR A 193 -22.61 31.69 -12.46
CA THR A 193 -21.81 32.84 -12.93
C THR A 193 -20.31 32.52 -12.90
N PRO A 194 -19.65 32.51 -14.08
CA PRO A 194 -18.18 32.51 -14.09
C PRO A 194 -17.73 33.85 -13.54
N GLN A 195 -17.47 33.93 -12.23
CA GLN A 195 -16.73 35.04 -11.70
C GLN A 195 -15.36 35.04 -12.40
N ARG A 196 -15.21 35.96 -13.36
CA ARG A 196 -13.87 36.42 -13.78
C ARG A 196 -13.19 36.92 -12.52
N ARG A 197 -12.36 36.06 -11.91
CA ARG A 197 -11.37 36.50 -10.94
C ARG A 197 -10.44 37.44 -11.71
N SER A 198 -10.59 38.75 -11.48
CA SER A 198 -9.58 39.71 -11.87
C SER A 198 -8.30 39.30 -11.12
N ASP A 199 -7.22 39.14 -11.84
CA ASP A 199 -5.88 38.73 -11.37
C ASP A 199 -5.23 39.69 -10.36
N GLU A 200 -5.97 40.65 -9.81
CA GLU A 200 -5.46 41.72 -8.91
C GLU A 200 -6.16 41.81 -7.55
N GLU A 201 -7.12 40.96 -7.21
CA GLU A 201 -7.58 40.89 -5.83
C GLU A 201 -6.61 39.95 -5.05
N GLU A 202 -5.67 40.56 -4.34
CA GLU A 202 -4.91 39.96 -3.27
C GLU A 202 -5.91 39.29 -2.31
N SER A 203 -6.13 37.97 -2.51
CA SER A 203 -7.08 37.23 -1.70
C SER A 203 -6.62 37.34 -0.25
N VAL A 204 -7.37 38.05 0.57
CA VAL A 204 -7.10 38.17 2.02
C VAL A 204 -7.15 36.76 2.60
N LEU A 205 -5.96 36.15 2.73
CA LEU A 205 -5.82 34.85 3.37
C LEU A 205 -6.24 34.99 4.82
N LEU A 206 -7.26 34.24 5.22
CA LEU A 206 -7.70 34.21 6.61
C LEU A 206 -6.58 33.66 7.48
N PRO A 207 -6.37 34.21 8.70
CA PRO A 207 -5.40 33.68 9.61
C PRO A 207 -5.72 32.23 9.97
N LEU A 208 -4.69 31.43 10.19
CA LEU A 208 -4.84 30.06 10.66
C LEU A 208 -5.56 30.05 12.00
N GLY A 209 -6.46 29.09 12.20
CA GLY A 209 -7.15 28.88 13.46
C GLY A 209 -6.19 28.35 14.56
N ASP A 210 -6.72 28.32 15.78
CA ASP A 210 -5.98 27.75 16.91
C ASP A 210 -5.61 26.29 16.62
N ASN A 211 -4.42 25.87 17.07
CA ASN A 211 -3.86 24.51 16.88
C ASN A 211 -3.72 24.02 15.41
N THR A 212 -3.81 24.91 14.44
CA THR A 212 -3.72 24.58 13.02
C THR A 212 -2.27 24.75 12.53
N LEU A 213 -1.74 23.73 11.84
CA LEU A 213 -0.37 23.72 11.26
C LEU A 213 0.74 24.10 12.25
N THR A 214 0.57 23.74 13.52
CA THR A 214 1.59 23.99 14.57
C THR A 214 2.83 23.12 14.38
N HIS A 215 2.71 22.01 13.68
CA HIS A 215 3.77 21.04 13.39
C HIS A 215 3.98 20.89 11.87
N ASN A 216 4.30 21.98 11.18
CA ASN A 216 4.55 21.93 9.74
C ASN A 216 5.84 21.16 9.42
N LEU A 217 5.75 20.15 8.54
CA LEU A 217 6.89 19.33 8.10
C LEU A 217 7.53 19.84 6.79
N GLY A 218 6.96 20.84 6.14
CA GLY A 218 7.37 21.28 4.81
C GLY A 218 6.97 20.34 3.67
N ILE A 219 6.40 19.17 3.97
CA ILE A 219 5.89 18.21 2.99
C ILE A 219 4.42 17.89 3.28
N PRO A 220 3.59 17.65 2.26
CA PRO A 220 2.19 17.27 2.47
C PRO A 220 2.09 15.93 3.20
N VAL A 221 1.15 15.86 4.15
CA VAL A 221 0.90 14.67 4.97
C VAL A 221 -0.51 14.14 4.70
N VAL A 222 -0.62 12.84 4.52
CA VAL A 222 -1.89 12.12 4.42
C VAL A 222 -1.93 11.04 5.50
N VAL A 223 -2.90 11.11 6.37
CA VAL A 223 -3.18 10.07 7.36
C VAL A 223 -4.20 9.11 6.78
N VAL A 224 -3.84 7.83 6.69
CA VAL A 224 -4.72 6.78 6.17
C VAL A 224 -5.04 5.79 7.28
N CYS A 225 -6.27 5.81 7.72
CA CYS A 225 -6.82 4.79 8.61
C CYS A 225 -7.19 3.57 7.78
N THR A 226 -6.47 2.49 7.97
CA THR A 226 -6.64 1.23 7.24
C THR A 226 -7.51 0.25 8.03
N LYS A 227 -8.06 -0.76 7.34
CA LYS A 227 -8.88 -1.82 7.93
C LYS A 227 -10.13 -1.27 8.65
N CYS A 228 -10.76 -0.26 8.09
CA CYS A 228 -11.96 0.32 8.68
C CYS A 228 -13.15 -0.65 8.71
N ASP A 229 -13.11 -1.74 7.93
CA ASP A 229 -14.02 -2.88 8.05
C ASP A 229 -13.99 -3.53 9.44
N ALA A 230 -12.90 -3.41 10.20
CA ALA A 230 -12.78 -3.94 11.54
C ALA A 230 -13.64 -3.18 12.58
N ILE A 231 -14.15 -1.98 12.27
CA ILE A 231 -15.01 -1.19 13.16
C ILE A 231 -16.22 -2.01 13.57
N SER A 232 -16.86 -2.71 12.63
CA SER A 232 -18.00 -3.59 12.93
C SER A 232 -17.66 -4.77 13.88
N THR A 233 -16.40 -5.20 13.87
CA THR A 233 -15.90 -6.24 14.79
C THR A 233 -15.63 -5.64 16.18
N LEU A 234 -15.09 -4.42 16.24
CA LEU A 234 -14.85 -3.71 17.49
C LEU A 234 -16.18 -3.46 18.25
N GLU A 235 -17.23 -3.08 17.53
CA GLU A 235 -18.58 -2.91 18.11
C GLU A 235 -19.12 -4.22 18.70
N LYS A 236 -18.98 -5.35 17.98
CA LYS A 236 -19.54 -6.64 18.38
C LYS A 236 -18.73 -7.38 19.44
N GLU A 237 -17.41 -7.32 19.37
CA GLU A 237 -16.52 -8.15 20.20
C GLU A 237 -15.90 -7.38 21.37
N HIS A 238 -15.78 -6.05 21.24
CA HIS A 238 -15.09 -5.20 22.22
C HIS A 238 -15.97 -4.11 22.82
N ASP A 239 -17.28 -4.14 22.54
CA ASP A 239 -18.27 -3.20 23.09
C ASP A 239 -17.94 -1.72 22.81
N TYR A 240 -17.33 -1.46 21.65
CA TYR A 240 -17.10 -0.09 21.19
C TYR A 240 -18.45 0.53 20.81
N ARG A 241 -18.73 1.71 21.37
CA ARG A 241 -19.91 2.50 21.07
C ARG A 241 -19.56 3.62 20.11
N ASP A 242 -20.59 4.29 19.60
CA ASP A 242 -20.46 5.43 18.72
C ASP A 242 -19.57 6.51 19.32
N GLU A 243 -19.77 6.84 20.59
CA GLU A 243 -18.97 7.84 21.32
C GLU A 243 -17.48 7.49 21.42
N HIS A 244 -17.10 6.17 21.48
CA HIS A 244 -15.71 5.75 21.42
C HIS A 244 -15.11 5.98 20.04
N LEU A 245 -15.88 5.69 18.98
CA LEU A 245 -15.44 5.91 17.60
C LEU A 245 -15.30 7.40 17.28
N ASP A 246 -16.24 8.21 17.76
CA ASP A 246 -16.20 9.66 17.63
C ASP A 246 -15.02 10.27 18.42
N LEU A 247 -14.70 9.74 19.61
CA LEU A 247 -13.53 10.13 20.37
C LEU A 247 -12.24 9.82 19.58
N ILE A 248 -12.11 8.60 19.06
CA ILE A 248 -10.96 8.20 18.22
C ILE A 248 -10.83 9.14 17.02
N GLN A 249 -11.92 9.37 16.31
CA GLN A 249 -11.94 10.26 15.15
C GLN A 249 -11.56 11.70 15.53
N SER A 250 -12.08 12.24 16.65
CA SER A 250 -11.77 13.59 17.10
C SER A 250 -10.28 13.78 17.37
N HIS A 251 -9.66 12.82 18.05
CA HIS A 251 -8.21 12.86 18.32
C HIS A 251 -7.36 12.74 17.07
N ILE A 252 -7.71 11.85 16.13
CA ILE A 252 -7.01 11.72 14.85
C ILE A 252 -7.17 13.01 14.04
N ARG A 253 -8.35 13.63 14.01
CA ARG A 253 -8.59 14.90 13.31
C ARG A 253 -7.80 16.06 13.91
N ARG A 254 -7.70 16.15 15.25
CA ARG A 254 -6.84 17.14 15.92
C ARG A 254 -5.38 16.96 15.54
N PHE A 255 -4.88 15.71 15.49
CA PHE A 255 -3.55 15.43 14.98
C PHE A 255 -3.40 15.91 13.54
N CYS A 256 -4.34 15.58 12.65
CA CYS A 256 -4.34 16.03 11.26
C CYS A 256 -4.32 17.56 11.16
N LEU A 257 -5.07 18.26 11.99
CA LEU A 257 -5.12 19.72 12.03
C LEU A 257 -3.76 20.32 12.40
N GLN A 258 -3.08 19.75 13.40
CA GLN A 258 -1.74 20.19 13.82
C GLN A 258 -0.68 20.05 12.72
N TYR A 259 -0.79 19.04 11.88
CA TYR A 259 0.15 18.77 10.78
C TYR A 259 -0.34 19.30 9.42
N GLY A 260 -1.53 19.89 9.33
CA GLY A 260 -2.17 20.26 8.07
C GLY A 260 -2.44 19.04 7.18
N ALA A 261 -2.58 17.86 7.78
CA ALA A 261 -2.77 16.60 7.09
C ALA A 261 -4.22 16.41 6.64
N SER A 262 -4.39 15.62 5.59
CA SER A 262 -5.69 15.05 5.21
C SER A 262 -5.92 13.71 5.89
N LEU A 263 -7.18 13.31 6.06
CA LEU A 263 -7.58 12.06 6.68
C LEU A 263 -8.43 11.23 5.71
N VAL A 264 -8.05 9.95 5.54
CA VAL A 264 -8.79 9.00 4.70
C VAL A 264 -8.97 7.68 5.45
N TYR A 265 -10.22 7.23 5.61
CA TYR A 265 -10.53 5.90 6.11
C TYR A 265 -10.65 4.94 4.92
N THR A 266 -9.93 3.82 4.98
CA THR A 266 -9.87 2.86 3.87
C THR A 266 -10.06 1.42 4.35
N SER A 267 -10.65 0.59 3.48
CA SER A 267 -10.64 -0.85 3.63
C SER A 267 -10.21 -1.50 2.32
N VAL A 268 -9.08 -2.20 2.36
CA VAL A 268 -8.61 -3.03 1.23
C VAL A 268 -9.52 -4.23 1.02
N LYS A 269 -10.10 -4.76 2.10
CA LYS A 269 -10.99 -5.92 2.07
C LYS A 269 -12.32 -5.62 1.37
N GLU A 270 -12.90 -4.45 1.68
CA GLU A 270 -14.19 -4.00 1.13
C GLU A 270 -14.03 -3.05 -0.05
N MET A 271 -12.79 -2.75 -0.46
CA MET A 271 -12.45 -1.81 -1.53
C MET A 271 -13.02 -0.40 -1.30
N LYS A 272 -13.16 0.01 -0.02
CA LYS A 272 -13.68 1.34 0.33
C LYS A 272 -12.60 2.41 0.25
N ASN A 273 -12.96 3.56 -0.32
CA ASN A 273 -12.16 4.81 -0.40
C ASN A 273 -10.76 4.68 -1.01
N LEU A 274 -10.42 3.58 -1.67
CA LEU A 274 -9.14 3.44 -2.36
C LEU A 274 -9.05 4.34 -3.58
N ASP A 275 -10.17 4.50 -4.31
CA ASP A 275 -10.26 5.41 -5.46
C ASP A 275 -10.12 6.87 -5.03
N ILE A 276 -10.75 7.24 -3.91
CA ILE A 276 -10.63 8.59 -3.34
C ILE A 276 -9.18 8.84 -2.92
N LEU A 277 -8.56 7.88 -2.24
CA LEU A 277 -7.16 7.97 -1.84
C LEU A 277 -6.25 8.15 -3.07
N TYR A 278 -6.42 7.33 -4.11
CA TYR A 278 -5.64 7.45 -5.34
C TYR A 278 -5.79 8.83 -5.98
N LYS A 279 -7.02 9.26 -6.24
CA LYS A 279 -7.31 10.57 -6.84
C LYS A 279 -6.77 11.72 -6.00
N TYR A 280 -6.87 11.62 -4.68
CA TYR A 280 -6.36 12.64 -3.77
C TYR A 280 -4.82 12.69 -3.75
N LEU A 281 -4.12 11.55 -3.77
CA LEU A 281 -2.66 11.50 -3.89
C LEU A 281 -2.19 12.12 -5.19
N VAL A 282 -2.86 11.81 -6.30
CA VAL A 282 -2.56 12.37 -7.62
C VAL A 282 -2.82 13.87 -7.63
N HIS A 283 -3.94 14.32 -7.07
CA HIS A 283 -4.22 15.75 -6.91
C HIS A 283 -3.11 16.48 -6.13
N ARG A 284 -2.68 15.95 -5.00
CA ARG A 284 -1.67 16.58 -4.13
C ARG A 284 -0.27 16.61 -4.75
N LEU A 285 0.09 15.62 -5.55
CA LEU A 285 1.43 15.47 -6.14
C LEU A 285 1.55 16.10 -7.53
N TYR A 286 0.50 16.00 -8.33
CA TYR A 286 0.51 16.41 -9.73
C TYR A 286 -0.37 17.63 -10.02
N GLY A 287 -1.23 18.04 -9.08
CA GLY A 287 -2.12 19.18 -9.24
C GLY A 287 -3.37 18.90 -10.06
N PHE A 288 -3.74 17.65 -10.27
CA PHE A 288 -4.95 17.28 -11.02
C PHE A 288 -6.21 17.82 -10.33
N PRO A 289 -7.26 18.10 -11.09
CA PRO A 289 -8.52 18.55 -10.52
C PRO A 289 -9.10 17.47 -9.60
N PHE A 290 -9.64 17.91 -8.45
CA PHE A 290 -10.22 17.01 -7.46
C PHE A 290 -11.55 17.58 -6.98
N HIS A 291 -12.64 16.85 -7.24
CA HIS A 291 -14.01 17.33 -7.02
C HIS A 291 -14.76 16.53 -5.94
N CYS A 292 -14.06 15.69 -5.17
CA CYS A 292 -14.71 14.94 -4.11
C CYS A 292 -14.83 15.81 -2.84
N PRO A 293 -16.04 16.09 -2.35
CA PRO A 293 -16.24 16.83 -1.10
C PRO A 293 -15.81 15.98 0.11
N ALA A 294 -15.68 16.62 1.27
CA ALA A 294 -15.44 15.94 2.53
C ALA A 294 -16.59 14.98 2.87
N GLN A 295 -16.25 13.78 3.33
CA GLN A 295 -17.19 12.73 3.73
C GLN A 295 -16.96 12.40 5.20
N VAL A 296 -17.92 12.73 6.07
CA VAL A 296 -17.80 12.56 7.52
C VAL A 296 -18.98 11.79 8.13
N VAL A 297 -19.95 11.40 7.31
CA VAL A 297 -21.20 10.77 7.78
C VAL A 297 -21.01 9.29 8.07
N GLU A 298 -20.29 8.59 7.19
CA GLU A 298 -20.03 7.16 7.36
C GLU A 298 -18.83 6.95 8.28
N ARG A 299 -18.99 6.10 9.31
CA ARG A 299 -17.95 5.85 10.31
C ARG A 299 -16.72 5.13 9.77
N ASP A 300 -16.91 4.34 8.73
CA ASP A 300 -15.88 3.48 8.11
C ASP A 300 -15.36 4.03 6.77
N ALA A 301 -15.89 5.17 6.32
CA ALA A 301 -15.58 5.77 5.04
C ALA A 301 -15.36 7.29 5.12
N VAL A 302 -14.67 7.74 6.16
CA VAL A 302 -14.35 9.16 6.36
C VAL A 302 -13.31 9.63 5.35
N PHE A 303 -13.55 10.81 4.77
CA PHE A 303 -12.58 11.54 3.96
C PHE A 303 -12.61 13.02 4.33
N ILE A 304 -11.46 13.55 4.75
CA ILE A 304 -11.28 14.96 5.13
C ILE A 304 -10.05 15.50 4.41
N PRO A 305 -10.22 16.36 3.40
CA PRO A 305 -9.09 16.99 2.72
C PRO A 305 -8.38 18.02 3.62
N SER A 306 -7.11 18.25 3.34
CA SER A 306 -6.32 19.30 4.00
C SER A 306 -6.95 20.68 3.76
N GLY A 307 -7.14 21.46 4.81
CA GLY A 307 -7.77 22.78 4.75
C GLY A 307 -9.28 22.81 5.03
N TRP A 308 -9.95 21.64 5.04
CA TRP A 308 -11.39 21.58 5.32
C TRP A 308 -11.71 21.68 6.81
N ASP A 309 -10.87 21.11 7.67
CA ASP A 309 -11.17 20.90 9.10
C ASP A 309 -10.79 22.11 9.97
N ASN A 310 -11.46 22.22 11.11
CA ASN A 310 -11.15 23.15 12.18
C ASN A 310 -11.66 22.63 13.53
N GLU A 311 -11.20 23.23 14.65
CA GLU A 311 -11.58 22.83 16.01
C GLU A 311 -13.12 22.85 16.23
N LYS A 312 -13.86 23.77 15.62
CA LYS A 312 -15.32 23.86 15.75
C LYS A 312 -16.01 22.68 15.08
N LYS A 313 -15.55 22.26 13.89
CA LYS A 313 -16.09 21.08 13.21
C LYS A 313 -15.77 19.80 13.96
N ILE A 314 -14.60 19.72 14.61
CA ILE A 314 -14.23 18.57 15.45
C ILE A 314 -15.11 18.54 16.72
N ALA A 315 -15.40 19.68 17.31
CA ALA A 315 -16.21 19.77 18.51
C ALA A 315 -17.65 19.25 18.32
N ILE A 316 -18.18 19.25 17.10
CA ILE A 316 -19.51 18.68 16.80
C ILE A 316 -19.58 17.20 17.18
N LEU A 317 -18.48 16.43 17.04
CA LEU A 317 -18.44 15.02 17.43
C LEU A 317 -18.69 14.84 18.93
N HIS A 318 -18.37 15.83 19.75
CA HIS A 318 -18.51 15.76 21.20
C HIS A 318 -19.95 16.02 21.68
N GLU A 319 -20.83 16.54 20.81
CA GLU A 319 -22.21 16.83 21.18
C GLU A 319 -23.00 15.55 21.50
N ASN A 320 -22.57 14.41 20.96
CA ASN A 320 -23.19 13.11 21.18
C ASN A 320 -22.61 12.31 22.36
N PHE A 321 -21.58 12.85 23.04
CA PHE A 321 -20.96 12.17 24.18
C PHE A 321 -21.88 12.10 25.37
N GLN A 322 -22.13 10.89 25.90
CA GLN A 322 -22.95 10.64 27.08
C GLN A 322 -22.11 10.13 28.26
N THR A 323 -21.22 9.15 27.98
CA THR A 323 -20.40 8.51 29.02
C THR A 323 -18.94 8.98 28.96
N VAL A 324 -18.52 9.57 27.85
CA VAL A 324 -17.16 10.05 27.58
C VAL A 324 -17.19 11.59 27.56
N LYS A 325 -16.12 12.23 27.99
CA LYS A 325 -15.93 13.68 27.89
C LYS A 325 -14.86 14.02 26.84
N ALA A 326 -14.98 15.21 26.27
CA ALA A 326 -14.02 15.72 25.27
C ALA A 326 -12.58 15.85 25.80
N ASP A 327 -12.42 16.00 27.12
CA ASP A 327 -11.15 16.19 27.83
C ASP A 327 -10.61 14.91 28.46
N ASP A 328 -11.33 13.78 28.31
CA ASP A 328 -10.87 12.50 28.85
C ASP A 328 -9.58 12.05 28.13
N ILE A 329 -8.70 11.42 28.89
CA ILE A 329 -7.43 10.91 28.38
C ILE A 329 -7.72 9.72 27.45
N PHE A 330 -7.23 9.80 26.23
CA PHE A 330 -7.50 8.80 25.18
C PHE A 330 -7.17 7.37 25.62
N GLU A 331 -6.03 7.17 26.28
CA GLU A 331 -5.56 5.84 26.72
C GLU A 331 -6.40 5.25 27.86
N GLU A 332 -7.11 6.09 28.63
CA GLU A 332 -7.99 5.64 29.70
C GLU A 332 -9.33 5.17 29.16
N VAL A 333 -9.84 5.80 28.10
CA VAL A 333 -11.12 5.47 27.48
C VAL A 333 -10.95 4.34 26.46
N ILE A 334 -9.95 4.46 25.58
CA ILE A 334 -9.70 3.51 24.47
C ILE A 334 -8.65 2.48 24.91
N VAL A 335 -9.08 1.60 25.81
CA VAL A 335 -8.20 0.60 26.43
C VAL A 335 -7.95 -0.59 25.51
N LYS A 336 -6.72 -1.08 25.50
CA LYS A 336 -6.36 -2.33 24.83
C LYS A 336 -7.13 -3.49 25.42
N PRO A 337 -7.89 -4.27 24.64
CA PRO A 337 -8.61 -5.43 25.13
C PRO A 337 -7.66 -6.43 25.80
N PRO A 338 -8.08 -7.07 26.92
CA PRO A 338 -7.29 -8.11 27.54
C PRO A 338 -7.10 -9.27 26.57
N VAL A 339 -5.83 -9.67 26.38
CA VAL A 339 -5.51 -10.82 25.56
C VAL A 339 -6.23 -12.03 26.15
N ARG A 340 -7.24 -12.55 25.46
CA ARG A 340 -7.82 -13.86 25.80
C ARG A 340 -6.67 -14.85 25.78
N LYS A 341 -6.27 -15.38 26.92
CA LYS A 341 -5.32 -16.48 26.98
C LYS A 341 -5.96 -17.57 26.13
N VAL A 342 -5.38 -17.83 24.98
CA VAL A 342 -5.70 -19.03 24.21
C VAL A 342 -5.39 -20.16 25.19
N VAL A 343 -6.43 -20.85 25.66
CA VAL A 343 -6.23 -22.10 26.40
C VAL A 343 -5.51 -22.96 25.39
N HIS A 344 -4.22 -23.13 25.56
CA HIS A 344 -3.47 -24.10 24.78
C HIS A 344 -4.16 -25.43 25.04
N GLU A 345 -4.92 -25.90 24.07
CA GLU A 345 -5.26 -27.32 24.01
C GLU A 345 -3.96 -28.02 24.25
N LYS A 346 -3.94 -28.94 25.23
CA LYS A 346 -2.74 -29.69 25.59
C LYS A 346 -2.05 -30.08 24.29
N GLU A 347 -0.81 -29.61 24.12
CA GLU A 347 0.00 -30.01 22.98
C GLU A 347 -0.11 -31.54 22.91
N ILE A 348 -0.76 -32.01 21.86
CA ILE A 348 -0.80 -33.43 21.56
C ILE A 348 0.64 -33.73 21.17
N GLN A 349 1.42 -34.23 22.15
CA GLN A 349 2.76 -34.70 21.85
C GLN A 349 2.64 -35.80 20.82
N ALA A 350 3.18 -35.53 19.64
CA ALA A 350 3.27 -36.55 18.61
C ALA A 350 3.97 -37.78 19.20
N GLU A 351 3.40 -38.95 18.97
CA GLU A 351 4.00 -40.20 19.38
C GLU A 351 5.41 -40.32 18.75
N ASP A 352 6.36 -40.87 19.47
CA ASP A 352 7.69 -41.12 18.90
C ASP A 352 7.59 -41.84 17.57
N ASP A 353 8.31 -41.35 16.55
CA ASP A 353 8.25 -41.87 15.20
C ASP A 353 8.47 -43.38 15.10
N GLN A 354 9.34 -43.94 15.96
CA GLN A 354 9.60 -45.39 15.98
C GLN A 354 8.40 -46.15 16.54
N VAL A 355 7.75 -45.64 17.57
CA VAL A 355 6.55 -46.24 18.16
C VAL A 355 5.41 -46.23 17.16
N PHE A 356 5.22 -45.10 16.46
CA PHE A 356 4.21 -44.95 15.39
C PHE A 356 4.48 -45.92 14.25
N LEU A 357 5.71 -46.02 13.76
CA LEU A 357 6.10 -46.94 12.67
C LEU A 357 5.91 -48.41 13.06
N VAL A 358 6.24 -48.81 14.28
CA VAL A 358 6.01 -50.18 14.79
C VAL A 358 4.51 -50.48 14.85
N LYS A 359 3.67 -49.55 15.30
CA LYS A 359 2.21 -49.70 15.28
C LYS A 359 1.68 -49.85 13.86
N LEU A 360 2.14 -49.02 12.95
CA LEU A 360 1.75 -49.09 11.54
C LEU A 360 2.15 -50.41 10.90
N GLN A 361 3.37 -50.88 11.15
CA GLN A 361 3.87 -52.17 10.69
C GLN A 361 3.04 -53.33 11.25
N SER A 362 2.67 -53.30 12.52
CA SER A 362 1.81 -54.35 13.15
C SER A 362 0.39 -54.31 12.58
N LEU A 363 -0.16 -53.19 12.21
CA LEU A 363 -1.45 -53.07 11.56
C LEU A 363 -1.41 -53.61 10.13
N LEU A 364 -0.36 -53.31 9.37
CA LEU A 364 -0.13 -53.87 8.03
C LEU A 364 0.05 -55.37 8.03
N ALA A 365 0.77 -55.91 9.03
CA ALA A 365 0.96 -57.36 9.18
C ALA A 365 -0.32 -58.13 9.55
N LYS A 366 -1.30 -57.46 10.17
CA LYS A 366 -2.61 -58.01 10.51
C LYS A 366 -3.61 -57.99 9.35
N GLN A 367 -3.32 -57.25 8.27
CA GLN A 367 -4.15 -57.31 7.10
C GLN A 367 -4.00 -58.67 6.41
N PRO A 368 -5.09 -59.36 6.09
CA PRO A 368 -5.01 -60.63 5.37
C PRO A 368 -4.31 -60.39 4.04
N ALA A 369 -3.35 -61.26 3.72
CA ALA A 369 -2.64 -61.24 2.45
C ALA A 369 -3.67 -61.16 1.30
N VAL A 370 -3.60 -60.05 0.56
CA VAL A 370 -4.40 -59.91 -0.64
C VAL A 370 -3.89 -60.95 -1.63
N THR A 371 -4.50 -62.12 -1.63
CA THR A 371 -4.26 -63.12 -2.66
C THR A 371 -4.51 -62.44 -4.00
N ALA A 372 -3.49 -62.46 -4.83
CA ALA A 372 -3.55 -61.95 -6.19
C ALA A 372 -4.60 -62.76 -7.02
N GLY A 373 -5.84 -62.47 -6.74
CA GLY A 373 -6.98 -62.93 -7.53
C GLY A 373 -7.31 -61.88 -8.53
N ARG A 374 -7.35 -62.29 -9.78
CA ARG A 374 -7.79 -61.56 -10.98
C ARG A 374 -8.82 -60.46 -10.66
N PRO A 375 -8.69 -59.23 -11.13
CA PRO A 375 -9.68 -58.20 -10.87
C PRO A 375 -10.98 -58.54 -11.59
N VAL A 376 -11.98 -58.96 -10.83
CA VAL A 376 -13.37 -58.96 -11.28
C VAL A 376 -13.84 -57.52 -11.28
N VAL A 377 -13.82 -56.91 -12.45
CA VAL A 377 -14.43 -55.61 -12.69
C VAL A 377 -15.92 -55.74 -12.48
N ARG A 378 -16.43 -55.44 -11.29
CA ARG A 378 -17.83 -55.13 -11.09
C ARG A 378 -18.07 -53.72 -11.62
N PRO A 379 -19.03 -53.49 -12.51
CA PRO A 379 -19.39 -52.13 -12.93
C PRO A 379 -20.04 -51.45 -11.74
N VAL A 380 -19.32 -50.49 -11.18
CA VAL A 380 -19.88 -49.54 -10.20
C VAL A 380 -20.87 -48.66 -10.98
N ILE A 381 -22.15 -48.89 -10.73
CA ILE A 381 -23.23 -48.01 -11.21
C ILE A 381 -23.00 -46.66 -10.49
N ALA A 382 -22.43 -45.70 -11.20
CA ALA A 382 -22.31 -44.35 -10.74
C ALA A 382 -23.71 -43.74 -10.53
N PRO A 383 -24.00 -43.09 -9.42
CA PRO A 383 -25.26 -42.40 -9.23
C PRO A 383 -25.43 -41.33 -10.30
N ARG A 384 -26.60 -41.36 -10.99
CA ARG A 384 -26.98 -40.33 -11.95
C ARG A 384 -27.20 -39.02 -11.21
N VAL A 385 -26.26 -38.10 -11.33
CA VAL A 385 -26.43 -36.73 -10.84
C VAL A 385 -26.92 -35.88 -12.00
N ARG A 386 -28.15 -35.39 -11.89
CA ARG A 386 -28.75 -34.45 -12.85
C ARG A 386 -28.23 -33.05 -12.55
N CYS A 387 -27.62 -32.43 -13.54
CA CYS A 387 -27.29 -30.98 -13.43
C CYS A 387 -28.57 -30.18 -13.72
N ALA A 388 -29.00 -29.38 -12.76
CA ALA A 388 -30.24 -28.59 -12.85
C ALA A 388 -30.22 -27.49 -13.94
N ARG A 389 -29.10 -27.27 -14.59
CA ARG A 389 -28.92 -26.16 -15.58
C ARG A 389 -28.79 -26.58 -17.02
N CYS A 390 -28.42 -27.82 -17.36
CA CYS A 390 -28.13 -28.19 -18.72
C CYS A 390 -28.89 -29.43 -19.23
N HIS A 391 -29.82 -30.01 -18.52
CA HIS A 391 -30.65 -31.16 -18.95
C HIS A 391 -29.89 -32.33 -19.61
N CYS A 392 -28.62 -32.54 -19.28
CA CYS A 392 -27.80 -33.60 -19.83
C CYS A 392 -27.79 -34.81 -18.88
N ASP A 393 -28.23 -35.96 -19.37
CA ASP A 393 -28.30 -37.20 -18.59
C ASP A 393 -27.01 -38.04 -18.57
N ASN A 394 -25.91 -37.53 -19.15
CA ASN A 394 -24.67 -38.30 -19.26
C ASN A 394 -23.42 -37.44 -19.14
N ILE A 395 -22.63 -37.69 -18.06
CA ILE A 395 -21.41 -36.95 -17.73
C ILE A 395 -20.20 -37.32 -18.63
N ARG A 396 -20.39 -38.20 -19.63
CA ARG A 396 -19.28 -38.64 -20.51
C ARG A 396 -18.90 -37.65 -21.62
N HIS A 397 -19.68 -36.61 -21.85
CA HIS A 397 -19.34 -35.54 -22.77
C HIS A 397 -19.32 -34.19 -22.00
N ALA A 398 -18.11 -33.73 -21.69
CA ALA A 398 -17.92 -32.40 -21.12
C ALA A 398 -18.48 -31.35 -22.08
N CYS A 399 -19.53 -30.67 -21.65
CA CYS A 399 -20.05 -29.50 -22.37
C CYS A 399 -19.02 -28.38 -22.29
N CYS A 400 -18.34 -28.09 -23.41
CA CYS A 400 -17.19 -27.17 -23.51
C CYS A 400 -17.49 -25.70 -23.17
N HIS A 401 -18.70 -25.37 -22.69
CA HIS A 401 -19.11 -23.97 -22.47
C HIS A 401 -19.66 -23.63 -21.07
N CYS A 402 -19.54 -24.52 -20.09
CA CYS A 402 -20.00 -24.22 -18.73
C CYS A 402 -18.84 -24.24 -17.73
N SER A 403 -18.39 -23.06 -17.32
CA SER A 403 -17.27 -22.88 -16.37
C SER A 403 -17.55 -23.50 -14.99
N ALA A 404 -18.81 -23.64 -14.59
CA ALA A 404 -19.21 -24.27 -13.34
C ALA A 404 -19.04 -25.83 -13.36
N CYS A 405 -19.13 -26.47 -14.53
CA CYS A 405 -18.89 -27.92 -14.67
C CYS A 405 -17.38 -28.23 -14.66
N LEU A 406 -16.54 -27.33 -15.16
CA LEU A 406 -15.08 -27.47 -15.13
C LEU A 406 -14.49 -27.38 -13.71
N SER A 407 -15.07 -26.51 -12.86
CA SER A 407 -14.67 -26.39 -11.47
C SER A 407 -15.04 -27.61 -10.63
N PHE A 408 -16.20 -28.22 -10.91
CA PHE A 408 -16.66 -29.43 -10.21
C PHE A 408 -15.84 -30.66 -10.61
N PHE A 409 -15.40 -30.72 -11.89
CA PHE A 409 -14.57 -31.82 -12.38
C PHE A 409 -13.14 -31.78 -11.81
N LYS A 410 -12.59 -30.59 -11.54
CA LYS A 410 -11.27 -30.43 -10.90
C LYS A 410 -11.27 -30.79 -9.42
N LEU A 411 -12.40 -30.69 -8.73
CA LEU A 411 -12.53 -31.02 -7.31
C LEU A 411 -12.88 -32.46 -7.02
N TRP A 412 -13.43 -33.21 -8.00
CA TRP A 412 -13.97 -34.56 -7.75
C TRP A 412 -13.34 -35.67 -8.57
N CYS A 413 -12.33 -35.41 -9.36
CA CYS A 413 -11.61 -36.45 -10.12
C CYS A 413 -10.10 -36.39 -9.85
N PRO A 414 -9.60 -36.99 -8.75
CA PRO A 414 -8.15 -37.18 -8.56
C PRO A 414 -7.58 -38.30 -9.42
N TYR A 415 -8.32 -38.81 -10.42
CA TYR A 415 -8.02 -40.07 -11.16
C TYR A 415 -7.74 -39.86 -12.65
N ALA A 416 -6.97 -38.82 -13.00
CA ALA A 416 -6.52 -38.70 -14.40
C ALA A 416 -5.00 -38.32 -14.46
N ALA A 417 -4.21 -38.90 -13.58
CA ALA A 417 -2.76 -38.99 -13.76
C ALA A 417 -2.33 -40.30 -13.14
N GLY A 418 -1.90 -41.24 -13.99
CA GLY A 418 -1.57 -42.60 -13.60
C GLY A 418 -0.47 -42.66 -12.57
N GLN A 419 -0.68 -43.46 -11.62
CA GLN A 419 0.06 -44.10 -10.55
C GLN A 419 -0.54 -43.75 -9.19
N THR A 420 -1.12 -44.77 -8.59
CA THR A 420 -1.72 -44.74 -7.26
C THR A 420 -0.71 -44.28 -6.22
N SER A 421 -1.03 -43.22 -5.48
CA SER A 421 -0.23 -42.66 -4.42
C SER A 421 0.16 -43.69 -3.34
N GLU A 422 -0.61 -44.77 -3.21
CA GLU A 422 -0.30 -45.89 -2.31
C GLU A 422 0.92 -46.70 -2.76
N GLY A 423 1.14 -46.89 -4.05
CA GLY A 423 2.32 -47.58 -4.59
C GLY A 423 3.61 -46.75 -4.41
N VAL A 424 3.52 -45.47 -4.54
CA VAL A 424 4.67 -44.55 -4.35
C VAL A 424 5.05 -44.46 -2.88
N LEU A 425 4.05 -44.36 -1.99
CA LEU A 425 4.27 -44.37 -0.52
C LEU A 425 4.82 -45.71 -0.06
N ALA A 426 4.30 -46.82 -0.50
CA ALA A 426 4.80 -48.16 -0.16
C ALA A 426 6.26 -48.35 -0.65
N ASN A 427 6.59 -47.90 -1.87
CA ASN A 427 7.96 -47.94 -2.38
C ASN A 427 8.89 -46.99 -1.65
N PHE A 428 8.44 -45.83 -1.24
CA PHE A 428 9.23 -44.87 -0.43
C PHE A 428 9.53 -45.45 0.94
N PHE A 429 8.57 -46.05 1.64
CA PHE A 429 8.77 -46.68 2.93
C PHE A 429 9.65 -47.95 2.84
N ASN A 430 9.49 -48.77 1.80
CA ASN A 430 10.36 -49.92 1.57
C ASN A 430 11.83 -49.50 1.27
N SER A 431 12.04 -48.41 0.54
CA SER A 431 13.38 -47.88 0.28
C SER A 431 14.06 -47.31 1.54
N LEU A 432 13.29 -46.76 2.47
CA LEU A 432 13.79 -46.29 3.78
C LEU A 432 14.15 -47.48 4.71
N LEU A 433 13.37 -48.55 4.71
CA LEU A 433 13.61 -49.75 5.51
C LEU A 433 14.84 -50.52 5.00
N THR A 434 15.02 -50.63 3.68
CA THR A 434 16.20 -51.30 3.09
C THR A 434 17.49 -50.52 3.27
N LYS A 435 17.41 -49.19 3.34
CA LYS A 435 18.61 -48.35 3.58
C LYS A 435 19.17 -48.48 5.01
N LYS A 436 18.37 -48.94 5.98
CA LYS A 436 18.78 -49.14 7.38
C LYS A 436 19.30 -50.54 7.65
N ALA A 437 19.15 -51.50 6.74
CA ALA A 437 19.62 -52.87 6.88
C ALA A 437 21.02 -53.14 6.28
N GLY A 438 21.68 -52.12 5.73
CA GLY A 438 22.90 -52.25 4.94
C GLY A 438 24.18 -51.68 5.59
N THR A 439 24.26 -51.52 6.89
CA THR A 439 25.53 -51.13 7.55
C THR A 439 25.75 -51.94 8.81
N GLY A 440 26.36 -53.12 8.63
CA GLY A 440 26.85 -53.95 9.73
C GLY A 440 27.76 -55.04 9.18
N GLY A 441 29.06 -54.86 9.33
CA GLY A 441 30.02 -55.95 9.16
C GLY A 441 31.46 -55.44 9.20
N PRO A 442 32.42 -56.25 9.69
CA PRO A 442 33.27 -55.83 10.84
C PRO A 442 34.76 -55.71 10.42
N GLY A 443 35.56 -55.08 11.28
CA GLY A 443 37.01 -55.08 11.13
C GLY A 443 37.69 -54.28 12.21
N THR A 444 38.11 -54.99 13.28
CA THR A 444 39.09 -54.60 14.24
C THR A 444 40.52 -54.97 13.73
N PRO A 445 41.69 -54.60 14.35
CA PRO A 445 42.00 -53.82 15.55
C PRO A 445 43.26 -52.93 15.42
N GLY A 446 43.55 -52.11 16.44
CA GLY A 446 44.93 -51.66 16.69
C GLY A 446 45.03 -50.27 17.33
N GLY A 447 45.20 -50.28 18.63
CA GLY A 447 46.37 -49.87 19.41
C GLY A 447 46.53 -48.39 19.73
N GLY A 448 46.59 -48.09 21.05
CA GLY A 448 47.43 -47.00 21.50
C GLY A 448 46.82 -45.96 22.42
N ASN A 449 46.78 -46.24 23.68
CA ASN A 449 47.13 -45.44 24.88
C ASN A 449 47.14 -43.91 24.81
N ASN A 450 46.41 -43.20 25.64
CA ASN A 450 46.87 -42.68 26.96
C ASN A 450 45.91 -41.64 27.52
N THR A 451 45.44 -41.86 28.69
CA THR A 451 44.88 -40.97 29.71
C THR A 451 46.02 -40.19 30.42
N PRO A 452 45.79 -39.27 31.39
CA PRO A 452 44.66 -38.38 31.79
C PRO A 452 45.12 -36.96 32.21
N GLY A 453 44.20 -36.13 32.68
CA GLY A 453 44.53 -34.92 33.43
C GLY A 453 43.35 -33.96 33.51
N THR A 454 42.52 -34.09 34.44
CA THR A 454 42.39 -33.53 35.80
C THR A 454 42.41 -31.98 35.88
N VAL A 455 41.27 -31.44 36.32
CA VAL A 455 41.06 -30.43 37.39
C VAL A 455 41.18 -28.94 37.10
N ARG A 456 40.10 -28.21 37.35
CA ARG A 456 39.73 -27.14 38.30
C ARG A 456 39.01 -25.97 37.65
N LYS A 457 37.80 -25.73 38.08
CA LYS A 457 37.23 -24.71 38.99
C LYS A 457 37.98 -23.36 39.08
N SER A 458 37.24 -22.28 38.82
CA SER A 458 36.91 -21.11 39.67
C SER A 458 36.30 -20.01 38.78
N GLU A 459 35.10 -19.57 39.06
CA GLU A 459 34.73 -18.39 39.86
C GLU A 459 35.46 -17.10 39.46
N GLY A 460 34.64 -16.14 39.01
CA GLY A 460 34.92 -14.73 38.74
C GLY A 460 33.78 -14.10 38.03
#